data_287648016cd0c145501b7177b222caad
#
_entry.id   287648016cd0c145501b7177b222caad
#
_cell.length_a   1.000
_cell.length_b   1.000
_cell.length_c   1.000
_cell.angle_alpha   90.00
_cell.angle_beta   90.00
_cell.angle_gamma   90.00
#
_symmetry.space_group_name_H-M   'P 1'
#
loop_
_entity.id
_entity.type
_entity.pdbx_description
1 polymer ?
#
loop_
_entity_poly.entity_id
_entity_poly.type
_entity_poly.pdbx_seq_one_letter_code
_entity_poly.pdbx_strand_id
1 'polypeptide(L)'
;EEGGAEVRIGDWVRQSSFHFKAFYNDFLRGFGEVGYKVYELMIADRQPFWNRVGYVDESRARCFPDGFPCAVYLNGTFYGVFAWQLKKSRKNMNMKKYEVGHIHLDGDLNDKNLFGGNINWTQFEVRNPQQLYVKNGSHYDGNYPKELLDSKCAAFSLSDDAEDIKEDKRRTHEVKQSIIRLSQYGKELETLERKGLSEKEMRLEIEQRYEIERLIDYYLHYVLTYNCDGSLKNWQWFTYDGKRWMVTPYDLDQTFGINLYGVV
;
A
#
# COMPACT_ATOMS: atom_id res chain seq x y z
N GLU A 1 26.58 -1.86 -4.68
CA GLU A 1 25.44 -1.58 -5.55
C GLU A 1 25.57 -0.11 -6.00
N GLU A 2 25.85 0.11 -7.28
CA GLU A 2 25.73 1.43 -7.88
C GLU A 2 24.24 1.79 -7.87
N GLY A 3 23.83 2.62 -6.94
CA GLY A 3 22.48 3.16 -6.91
C GLY A 3 22.26 3.97 -8.18
N GLY A 4 21.30 3.57 -9.00
CA GLY A 4 20.93 4.31 -10.19
C GLY A 4 20.62 5.77 -9.85
N ALA A 5 20.90 6.68 -10.76
CA ALA A 5 20.63 8.11 -10.57
C ALA A 5 19.14 8.34 -10.28
N GLU A 6 18.86 9.13 -9.24
CA GLU A 6 17.49 9.49 -8.90
C GLU A 6 17.03 10.66 -9.75
N VAL A 7 15.94 10.48 -10.45
CA VAL A 7 15.33 11.46 -11.34
C VAL A 7 14.05 12.01 -10.71
N ARG A 8 13.79 13.30 -10.93
CA ARG A 8 12.51 13.93 -10.61
C ARG A 8 11.76 14.21 -11.91
N ILE A 9 10.50 13.80 -11.94
CA ILE A 9 9.57 14.13 -13.02
C ILE A 9 8.51 15.06 -12.45
N GLY A 10 8.40 16.25 -13.02
CA GLY A 10 7.49 17.27 -12.49
C GLY A 10 7.72 17.57 -11.01
N ASP A 11 6.67 17.45 -10.22
CA ASP A 11 6.68 17.68 -8.78
C ASP A 11 6.73 16.38 -7.95
N TRP A 12 6.99 15.23 -8.57
CA TRP A 12 7.09 13.96 -7.87
C TRP A 12 8.32 13.87 -6.96
N VAL A 13 8.25 12.97 -5.99
CA VAL A 13 9.42 12.56 -5.21
C VAL A 13 10.49 11.94 -6.12
N ARG A 14 11.76 12.19 -5.85
CA ARG A 14 12.87 11.59 -6.62
C ARG A 14 12.84 10.07 -6.52
N GLN A 15 12.94 9.39 -7.66
CA GLN A 15 12.95 7.93 -7.80
C GLN A 15 14.10 7.49 -8.69
N SER A 16 14.64 6.30 -8.41
CA SER A 16 15.59 5.63 -9.29
C SER A 16 14.91 4.66 -10.27
N SER A 17 13.60 4.43 -10.12
CA SER A 17 12.85 3.53 -10.97
C SER A 17 11.37 3.90 -11.01
N PHE A 18 10.74 3.65 -12.15
CA PHE A 18 9.34 3.92 -12.44
C PHE A 18 8.67 2.66 -12.97
N HIS A 19 7.34 2.64 -13.03
CA HIS A 19 6.60 1.63 -13.74
C HIS A 19 6.25 2.11 -15.15
N PHE A 20 6.34 1.20 -16.11
CA PHE A 20 5.72 1.31 -17.41
C PHE A 20 4.64 0.25 -17.49
N LYS A 21 3.37 0.67 -17.45
CA LYS A 21 2.23 -0.23 -17.48
C LYS A 21 1.50 -0.14 -18.81
N ALA A 22 1.29 -1.28 -19.46
CA ALA A 22 0.56 -1.34 -20.72
C ALA A 22 -0.96 -1.28 -20.54
N PHE A 23 -1.48 -1.63 -19.36
CA PHE A 23 -2.91 -1.68 -19.04
C PHE A 23 -3.75 -2.32 -20.15
N TYR A 24 -3.54 -3.59 -20.39
CA TYR A 24 -4.12 -4.28 -21.55
C TYR A 24 -5.64 -4.15 -21.63
N ASN A 25 -6.33 -4.21 -20.49
CA ASN A 25 -7.78 -4.12 -20.42
C ASN A 25 -8.29 -2.68 -20.58
N ASP A 26 -7.49 -1.69 -20.31
CA ASP A 26 -7.82 -0.27 -20.51
C ASP A 26 -7.53 0.11 -21.97
N PHE A 27 -8.54 0.06 -22.80
CA PHE A 27 -8.42 0.36 -24.24
C PHE A 27 -8.04 1.80 -24.54
N LEU A 28 -8.32 2.75 -23.63
CA LEU A 28 -7.88 4.14 -23.75
C LEU A 28 -6.49 4.37 -23.17
N ARG A 29 -5.92 3.40 -22.45
CA ARG A 29 -4.63 3.52 -21.75
C ARG A 29 -4.56 4.70 -20.79
N GLY A 30 -5.68 5.08 -20.18
CA GLY A 30 -5.79 6.28 -19.37
C GLY A 30 -6.73 6.17 -18.16
N PHE A 31 -7.49 5.11 -18.04
CA PHE A 31 -8.46 4.99 -16.94
C PHE A 31 -7.77 4.94 -15.58
N GLY A 32 -6.68 4.19 -15.47
CA GLY A 32 -5.87 4.17 -14.26
C GLY A 32 -5.39 5.57 -13.88
N GLU A 33 -4.88 6.33 -14.85
CA GLU A 33 -4.37 7.69 -14.63
C GLU A 33 -5.49 8.66 -14.25
N VAL A 34 -6.64 8.57 -14.90
CA VAL A 34 -7.83 9.37 -14.56
C VAL A 34 -8.29 9.01 -13.14
N GLY A 35 -8.33 7.74 -12.79
CA GLY A 35 -8.69 7.28 -11.44
C GLY A 35 -7.77 7.87 -10.37
N TYR A 36 -6.46 7.89 -10.60
CA TYR A 36 -5.52 8.53 -9.66
C TYR A 36 -5.71 10.05 -9.59
N LYS A 37 -6.01 10.72 -10.70
CA LYS A 37 -6.29 12.17 -10.68
C LYS A 37 -7.59 12.49 -9.95
N VAL A 38 -8.62 11.66 -10.09
CA VAL A 38 -9.85 11.79 -9.30
C VAL A 38 -9.53 11.64 -7.81
N TYR A 39 -8.75 10.62 -7.43
CA TYR A 39 -8.35 10.45 -6.04
C TYR A 39 -7.52 11.64 -5.51
N GLU A 40 -6.56 12.14 -6.30
CA GLU A 40 -5.76 13.32 -5.97
C GLU A 40 -6.65 14.54 -5.68
N LEU A 41 -7.65 14.81 -6.52
CA LEU A 41 -8.59 15.92 -6.32
C LEU A 41 -9.45 15.73 -5.07
N MET A 42 -9.91 14.51 -4.79
CA MET A 42 -10.71 14.22 -3.59
C MET A 42 -9.94 14.46 -2.29
N ILE A 43 -8.64 14.24 -2.31
CA ILE A 43 -7.79 14.38 -1.10
C ILE A 43 -6.99 15.68 -1.07
N ALA A 44 -7.19 16.59 -2.04
CA ALA A 44 -6.39 17.81 -2.18
C ALA A 44 -6.41 18.72 -0.95
N ASP A 45 -7.57 18.82 -0.29
CA ASP A 45 -7.75 19.62 0.91
C ASP A 45 -7.40 18.88 2.21
N ARG A 46 -7.00 17.60 2.12
CA ARG A 46 -6.65 16.81 3.29
C ARG A 46 -5.24 17.11 3.74
N GLN A 47 -5.07 17.29 5.05
CA GLN A 47 -3.73 17.32 5.62
C GLN A 47 -3.10 15.92 5.51
N PRO A 48 -1.87 15.80 5.02
CA PRO A 48 -1.16 14.54 5.02
C PRO A 48 -1.05 13.98 6.44
N PHE A 49 -1.32 12.70 6.61
CA PHE A 49 -1.28 12.06 7.94
C PHE A 49 0.07 12.21 8.63
N TRP A 50 1.18 12.09 7.89
CA TRP A 50 2.52 12.26 8.44
C TRP A 50 2.79 13.63 9.02
N ASN A 51 2.07 14.68 8.63
CA ASN A 51 2.18 15.99 9.28
C ASN A 51 1.70 15.95 10.71
N ARG A 52 0.70 15.10 11.01
CA ARG A 52 0.13 14.94 12.36
C ARG A 52 1.04 14.16 13.29
N VAL A 53 1.89 13.30 12.75
CA VAL A 53 2.82 12.47 13.53
C VAL A 53 4.27 13.00 13.52
N GLY A 54 4.48 14.19 12.99
CA GLY A 54 5.80 14.84 13.00
C GLY A 54 6.83 14.25 12.03
N TYR A 55 6.40 13.42 11.09
CA TYR A 55 7.26 12.87 10.02
C TYR A 55 7.30 13.79 8.80
N VAL A 56 7.22 15.07 9.06
CA VAL A 56 7.26 16.07 7.99
C VAL A 56 8.64 16.05 7.39
N ASP A 57 8.74 15.37 6.30
CA ASP A 57 9.73 15.68 5.30
C ASP A 57 9.04 16.59 4.28
N GLU A 58 9.74 17.53 3.66
CA GLU A 58 9.26 18.28 2.50
C GLU A 58 9.01 17.33 1.31
N SER A 59 8.48 16.18 1.62
CA SER A 59 8.28 15.08 0.71
C SER A 59 7.16 15.42 -0.26
N ARG A 60 7.44 15.25 -1.53
CA ARG A 60 6.46 15.26 -2.60
C ARG A 60 5.88 13.87 -2.85
N ALA A 61 5.84 13.07 -1.80
CA ALA A 61 5.22 11.76 -1.82
C ALA A 61 3.71 11.89 -2.06
N ARG A 62 3.18 11.04 -2.91
CA ARG A 62 1.75 11.01 -3.24
C ARG A 62 0.96 10.05 -2.38
N CYS A 63 1.62 9.02 -1.85
CA CYS A 63 1.03 7.86 -1.17
C CYS A 63 0.10 7.01 -2.05
N PHE A 64 0.08 7.26 -3.33
CA PHE A 64 -0.56 6.45 -4.37
C PHE A 64 0.27 6.53 -5.65
N PRO A 65 0.11 5.61 -6.61
CA PRO A 65 0.73 5.76 -7.92
C PRO A 65 0.13 6.97 -8.62
N ASP A 66 0.97 7.88 -9.05
CA ASP A 66 0.60 8.97 -9.94
C ASP A 66 1.29 8.74 -11.28
N GLY A 67 0.71 9.18 -12.39
CA GLY A 67 1.24 8.87 -13.70
C GLY A 67 0.67 9.72 -14.81
N PHE A 68 1.17 9.42 -16.01
CA PHE A 68 0.67 10.01 -17.25
C PHE A 68 0.89 9.04 -18.43
N PRO A 69 0.03 9.10 -19.47
CA PRO A 69 0.23 8.30 -20.66
C PRO A 69 1.43 8.80 -21.45
N CYS A 70 2.21 7.89 -22.00
CA CYS A 70 3.35 8.20 -22.86
C CYS A 70 3.42 7.28 -24.08
N ALA A 71 3.80 7.84 -25.21
CA ALA A 71 4.11 7.08 -26.41
C ALA A 71 5.54 6.50 -26.31
N VAL A 72 5.67 5.21 -26.53
CA VAL A 72 6.95 4.50 -26.52
C VAL A 72 7.37 4.17 -27.94
N TYR A 73 8.62 4.49 -28.26
CA TYR A 73 9.26 4.15 -29.52
C TYR A 73 10.49 3.27 -29.25
N LEU A 74 10.62 2.18 -29.98
CA LEU A 74 11.79 1.30 -29.96
C LEU A 74 12.52 1.41 -31.29
N ASN A 75 13.77 1.85 -31.27
CA ASN A 75 14.57 2.05 -32.48
C ASN A 75 13.85 2.92 -33.53
N GLY A 76 13.14 3.96 -33.09
CA GLY A 76 12.40 4.86 -33.97
C GLY A 76 11.03 4.35 -34.41
N THR A 77 10.67 3.12 -34.13
CA THR A 77 9.35 2.55 -34.45
C THR A 77 8.39 2.70 -33.25
N PHE A 78 7.19 3.19 -33.52
CA PHE A 78 6.15 3.28 -32.48
C PHE A 78 5.80 1.89 -31.96
N TYR A 79 5.93 1.73 -30.65
CA TYR A 79 5.70 0.45 -29.96
C TYR A 79 4.33 0.41 -29.25
N GLY A 80 3.87 1.54 -28.73
CA GLY A 80 2.58 1.63 -28.05
C GLY A 80 2.44 2.83 -27.13
N VAL A 81 1.27 2.94 -26.50
CA VAL A 81 0.99 3.90 -25.44
C VAL A 81 1.04 3.13 -24.11
N PHE A 82 1.77 3.68 -23.17
CA PHE A 82 1.97 3.12 -21.83
C PHE A 82 1.68 4.18 -20.79
N ALA A 83 1.32 3.77 -19.58
CA ALA A 83 1.33 4.64 -18.42
C ALA A 83 2.73 4.66 -17.80
N TRP A 84 3.32 5.84 -17.67
CA TRP A 84 4.51 6.05 -16.88
C TRP A 84 4.10 6.46 -15.49
N GLN A 85 4.40 5.64 -14.49
CA GLN A 85 3.86 5.80 -13.15
C GLN A 85 4.94 5.78 -12.07
N LEU A 86 4.66 6.52 -10.98
CA LEU A 86 5.36 6.34 -9.71
C LEU A 86 5.17 4.92 -9.19
N LYS A 87 6.26 4.34 -8.71
CA LYS A 87 6.18 3.05 -8.00
C LYS A 87 5.52 3.23 -6.63
N LYS A 88 4.86 2.18 -6.19
CA LYS A 88 4.46 1.97 -4.80
C LYS A 88 5.68 1.73 -3.90
N SER A 89 6.58 2.69 -3.88
CA SER A 89 7.85 2.60 -3.16
C SER A 89 7.75 3.27 -1.80
N ARG A 90 8.65 2.88 -0.90
CA ARG A 90 8.81 3.53 0.40
C ARG A 90 8.92 5.06 0.30
N LYS A 91 9.65 5.56 -0.69
CA LYS A 91 9.81 7.00 -0.92
C LYS A 91 8.49 7.66 -1.30
N ASN A 92 7.71 7.02 -2.19
CA ASN A 92 6.39 7.55 -2.58
C ASN A 92 5.38 7.48 -1.44
N MET A 93 5.60 6.57 -0.46
CA MET A 93 4.79 6.48 0.76
C MET A 93 5.35 7.36 1.90
N ASN A 94 6.40 8.16 1.67
CA ASN A 94 7.07 8.98 2.69
C ASN A 94 7.48 8.20 3.95
N MET A 95 8.01 7.01 3.79
CA MET A 95 8.33 6.12 4.90
C MET A 95 9.83 6.02 5.14
N LYS A 96 10.23 5.93 6.40
CA LYS A 96 11.59 5.61 6.80
C LYS A 96 11.87 4.12 6.65
N LYS A 97 13.08 3.77 6.24
CA LYS A 97 13.45 2.39 5.87
C LYS A 97 13.38 1.40 7.04
N TYR A 98 13.77 1.83 8.24
CA TYR A 98 13.92 0.96 9.41
C TYR A 98 12.98 1.30 10.55
N GLU A 99 12.02 2.18 10.32
CA GLU A 99 11.04 2.56 11.33
C GLU A 99 9.95 1.50 11.44
N VAL A 100 9.83 0.86 12.60
CA VAL A 100 8.89 -0.27 12.81
C VAL A 100 7.42 0.14 12.74
N GLY A 101 7.11 1.40 12.98
CA GLY A 101 5.76 1.96 12.83
C GLY A 101 5.39 2.25 11.37
N HIS A 102 6.36 2.36 10.47
CA HIS A 102 6.14 2.66 9.06
C HIS A 102 5.93 1.39 8.25
N ILE A 103 4.69 0.93 8.22
CA ILE A 103 4.33 -0.35 7.59
C ILE A 103 3.50 -0.08 6.33
N HIS A 104 3.84 -0.77 5.25
CA HIS A 104 3.13 -0.73 3.99
C HIS A 104 2.83 -2.16 3.54
N LEU A 105 1.55 -2.46 3.36
CA LEU A 105 1.04 -3.75 2.92
C LEU A 105 0.46 -3.66 1.52
N ASP A 106 0.67 -4.71 0.73
CA ASP A 106 0.27 -4.81 -0.67
C ASP A 106 -0.12 -6.26 -1.01
N GLY A 107 -1.10 -6.43 -1.88
CA GLY A 107 -1.55 -7.76 -2.31
C GLY A 107 -3.02 -8.03 -1.99
N ASP A 108 -3.35 -9.30 -1.76
CA ASP A 108 -4.71 -9.73 -1.44
C ASP A 108 -5.06 -9.49 0.05
N LEU A 109 -5.43 -8.27 0.36
CA LEU A 109 -5.71 -7.79 1.72
C LEU A 109 -7.22 -7.82 2.01
N ASN A 110 -7.85 -8.96 1.88
CA ASN A 110 -9.29 -9.15 2.10
C ASN A 110 -9.57 -9.89 3.43
N ASP A 111 -10.85 -10.14 3.70
CA ASP A 111 -11.34 -10.83 4.89
C ASP A 111 -10.83 -12.27 5.05
N LYS A 112 -10.51 -12.94 3.95
CA LYS A 112 -9.94 -14.29 3.99
C LYS A 112 -8.45 -14.30 4.32
N ASN A 113 -7.74 -13.26 3.91
CA ASN A 113 -6.28 -13.20 3.95
C ASN A 113 -5.74 -12.36 5.12
N LEU A 114 -6.46 -11.30 5.51
CA LEU A 114 -6.03 -10.41 6.57
C LEU A 114 -7.12 -10.15 7.62
N PHE A 115 -8.30 -9.65 7.22
CA PHE A 115 -9.30 -9.12 8.15
C PHE A 115 -10.18 -10.18 8.82
N GLY A 116 -10.18 -11.41 8.37
CA GLY A 116 -10.94 -12.53 8.96
C GLY A 116 -10.38 -13.09 10.26
N GLY A 117 -9.24 -12.59 10.73
CA GLY A 117 -8.58 -13.00 11.96
C GLY A 117 -7.66 -14.23 11.84
N ASN A 118 -7.64 -14.89 10.69
CA ASN A 118 -6.67 -15.92 10.32
C ASN A 118 -5.79 -15.37 9.20
N ILE A 119 -4.66 -14.80 9.55
CA ILE A 119 -3.79 -14.13 8.58
C ILE A 119 -3.15 -15.17 7.66
N ASN A 120 -3.41 -15.05 6.37
CA ASN A 120 -2.69 -15.78 5.34
C ASN A 120 -1.48 -14.97 4.87
N TRP A 121 -0.38 -15.15 5.54
CA TRP A 121 0.87 -14.43 5.29
C TRP A 121 1.44 -14.64 3.88
N THR A 122 0.92 -15.58 3.11
CA THR A 122 1.38 -15.88 1.76
C THR A 122 0.62 -15.13 0.67
N GLN A 123 -0.38 -14.35 1.01
CA GLN A 123 -1.24 -13.66 0.03
C GLN A 123 -0.98 -12.16 -0.07
N PHE A 124 -0.10 -11.63 0.74
CA PHE A 124 0.27 -10.21 0.69
C PHE A 124 1.75 -9.99 1.01
N GLU A 125 2.26 -8.85 0.58
CA GLU A 125 3.63 -8.42 0.82
C GLU A 125 3.67 -7.36 1.92
N VAL A 126 4.65 -7.42 2.79
CA VAL A 126 5.05 -6.28 3.61
C VAL A 126 6.15 -5.53 2.87
N ARG A 127 5.79 -4.44 2.19
CA ARG A 127 6.72 -3.67 1.36
C ARG A 127 7.64 -2.75 2.14
N ASN A 128 7.24 -2.38 3.33
CA ASN A 128 8.05 -1.67 4.29
C ASN A 128 7.69 -2.14 5.70
N PRO A 129 8.62 -2.38 6.59
CA PRO A 129 10.07 -2.39 6.36
C PRO A 129 10.53 -3.63 5.55
N GLN A 130 11.58 -3.44 4.75
CA GLN A 130 12.08 -4.46 3.82
C GLN A 130 12.55 -5.77 4.48
N GLN A 131 12.86 -5.74 5.76
CA GLN A 131 13.32 -6.90 6.51
C GLN A 131 12.29 -8.03 6.59
N LEU A 132 11.02 -7.74 6.30
CA LEU A 132 9.98 -8.76 6.23
C LEU A 132 9.80 -9.33 4.81
N TYR A 133 10.65 -8.93 3.90
CA TYR A 133 10.62 -9.44 2.55
C TYR A 133 11.15 -10.86 2.47
N VAL A 134 10.41 -11.70 1.76
CA VAL A 134 10.96 -12.94 1.29
C VAL A 134 12.05 -12.66 0.30
N LYS A 135 13.12 -13.39 0.42
CA LYS A 135 14.39 -13.24 -0.28
C LYS A 135 14.28 -13.06 -1.81
N ASN A 136 13.16 -13.35 -2.42
CA ASN A 136 12.94 -13.27 -3.86
C ASN A 136 12.03 -12.13 -4.31
N GLY A 137 11.56 -11.30 -3.42
CA GLY A 137 10.99 -9.98 -3.72
C GLY A 137 9.77 -9.91 -4.64
N SER A 138 9.32 -11.01 -5.14
CA SER A 138 8.20 -11.07 -6.07
C SER A 138 7.24 -12.12 -5.61
N HIS A 139 6.01 -11.83 -5.71
CA HIS A 139 4.87 -12.71 -5.52
C HIS A 139 5.11 -13.95 -4.67
N TYR A 140 4.25 -14.12 -3.74
CA TYR A 140 4.08 -15.36 -3.04
C TYR A 140 3.82 -16.48 -4.02
N ASP A 141 4.74 -17.41 -4.13
CA ASP A 141 4.53 -18.67 -4.81
C ASP A 141 3.92 -19.75 -3.89
N GLY A 142 3.51 -19.35 -2.70
CA GLY A 142 2.99 -20.25 -1.67
C GLY A 142 4.06 -21.02 -0.90
N ASN A 143 5.31 -20.87 -1.23
CA ASN A 143 6.44 -21.63 -0.66
C ASN A 143 7.25 -20.83 0.37
N TYR A 144 6.57 -20.08 1.21
CA TYR A 144 7.23 -19.43 2.33
C TYR A 144 7.81 -20.47 3.27
N PRO A 145 9.09 -20.39 3.62
CA PRO A 145 9.60 -21.16 4.73
C PRO A 145 8.75 -20.86 5.97
N LYS A 146 8.27 -21.89 6.63
CA LYS A 146 7.42 -21.76 7.82
C LYS A 146 8.06 -20.86 8.88
N GLU A 147 9.37 -20.86 8.94
CA GLU A 147 10.19 -20.03 9.79
C GLU A 147 9.99 -18.52 9.57
N LEU A 148 9.62 -18.12 8.38
CA LEU A 148 9.34 -16.72 8.03
C LEU A 148 7.97 -16.24 8.50
N LEU A 149 7.07 -17.17 8.72
CA LEU A 149 5.71 -16.92 9.18
C LEU A 149 5.61 -17.01 10.71
N ASP A 150 6.61 -17.60 11.35
CA ASP A 150 6.69 -17.75 12.80
C ASP A 150 7.19 -16.44 13.44
N SER A 151 6.69 -16.14 14.64
CA SER A 151 7.19 -15.05 15.49
C SER A 151 8.66 -15.20 15.89
N LYS A 152 9.18 -16.43 15.81
CA LYS A 152 10.58 -16.77 16.06
C LYS A 152 11.44 -16.69 14.80
N CYS A 153 10.85 -16.33 13.69
CA CYS A 153 11.55 -16.25 12.44
C CYS A 153 12.83 -15.44 12.58
N ALA A 154 13.92 -16.00 12.10
CA ALA A 154 15.14 -15.26 11.94
C ALA A 154 14.85 -14.07 11.03
N ALA A 155 15.28 -12.92 11.43
CA ALA A 155 15.17 -11.75 10.60
C ALA A 155 15.84 -12.00 9.26
N PHE A 156 15.37 -11.31 8.27
CA PHE A 156 16.09 -11.13 7.03
C PHE A 156 17.24 -10.15 7.28
N SER A 157 18.16 -10.52 8.12
CA SER A 157 19.35 -9.71 8.33
C SER A 157 20.18 -9.75 7.06
N LEU A 158 20.54 -8.58 6.56
CA LEU A 158 21.55 -8.44 5.52
C LEU A 158 22.95 -8.34 6.15
N SER A 159 23.03 -8.33 7.45
CA SER A 159 24.26 -8.19 8.23
C SER A 159 24.61 -9.49 8.90
N ASP A 160 25.89 -9.84 8.88
CA ASP A 160 26.48 -10.92 9.66
C ASP A 160 26.74 -10.50 11.11
N ASP A 161 26.43 -9.26 11.48
CA ASP A 161 26.59 -8.74 12.83
C ASP A 161 25.49 -9.24 13.76
N ALA A 162 25.86 -9.80 14.88
CA ALA A 162 24.94 -10.38 15.84
C ALA A 162 23.99 -9.36 16.48
N GLU A 163 24.40 -8.08 16.59
CA GLU A 163 23.54 -7.01 17.10
C GLU A 163 22.47 -6.61 16.06
N ASP A 164 22.85 -6.49 14.81
CA ASP A 164 21.94 -6.22 13.71
C ASP A 164 20.90 -7.33 13.55
N ILE A 165 21.31 -8.59 13.63
CA ILE A 165 20.40 -9.74 13.60
C ILE A 165 19.38 -9.68 14.74
N LYS A 166 19.82 -9.29 15.93
CA LYS A 166 18.95 -9.17 17.10
C LYS A 166 17.93 -8.04 16.93
N GLU A 167 18.37 -6.90 16.42
CA GLU A 167 17.52 -5.75 16.14
C GLU A 167 16.51 -6.04 15.03
N ASP A 168 16.91 -6.73 13.97
CA ASP A 168 16.01 -7.12 12.88
C ASP A 168 14.94 -8.12 13.36
N LYS A 169 15.26 -9.02 14.26
CA LYS A 169 14.28 -9.91 14.89
C LYS A 169 13.24 -9.12 15.70
N ARG A 170 13.70 -8.13 16.46
CA ARG A 170 12.80 -7.25 17.22
C ARG A 170 11.87 -6.48 16.28
N ARG A 171 12.39 -5.85 15.24
CA ARG A 171 11.60 -5.12 14.24
C ARG A 171 10.58 -6.03 13.56
N THR A 172 11.00 -7.23 13.16
CA THR A 172 10.12 -8.22 12.55
C THR A 172 8.95 -8.56 13.47
N HIS A 173 9.23 -8.79 14.75
CA HIS A 173 8.21 -9.09 15.74
C HIS A 173 7.22 -7.93 15.91
N GLU A 174 7.68 -6.70 16.07
CA GLU A 174 6.85 -5.51 16.27
C GLU A 174 5.95 -5.24 15.06
N VAL A 175 6.48 -5.37 13.84
CA VAL A 175 5.70 -5.21 12.61
C VAL A 175 4.62 -6.30 12.49
N LYS A 176 4.95 -7.55 12.77
CA LYS A 176 3.95 -8.64 12.81
C LYS A 176 2.85 -8.37 13.82
N GLN A 177 3.18 -7.91 15.02
CA GLN A 177 2.16 -7.55 16.02
C GLN A 177 1.26 -6.42 15.55
N SER A 178 1.77 -5.46 14.82
CA SER A 178 0.96 -4.38 14.23
C SER A 178 -0.01 -4.90 13.18
N ILE A 179 0.43 -5.83 12.34
CA ILE A 179 -0.42 -6.48 11.31
C ILE A 179 -1.47 -7.38 11.97
N ILE A 180 -1.10 -8.12 13.02
CA ILE A 180 -2.05 -8.94 13.78
C ILE A 180 -3.14 -8.04 14.40
N ARG A 181 -2.78 -6.91 15.00
CA ARG A 181 -3.76 -5.96 15.52
C ARG A 181 -4.70 -5.46 14.42
N LEU A 182 -4.17 -5.04 13.26
CA LEU A 182 -5.00 -4.63 12.12
C LEU A 182 -6.04 -5.70 11.77
N SER A 183 -5.62 -6.96 11.70
CA SER A 183 -6.52 -8.07 11.36
C SER A 183 -7.66 -8.30 12.38
N GLN A 184 -7.49 -7.83 13.61
CA GLN A 184 -8.44 -7.99 14.71
C GLN A 184 -9.39 -6.79 14.85
N TYR A 185 -9.04 -5.63 14.33
CA TYR A 185 -9.79 -4.38 14.55
C TYR A 185 -11.26 -4.47 14.16
N GLY A 186 -11.60 -5.14 13.06
CA GLY A 186 -12.99 -5.33 12.67
C GLY A 186 -13.82 -6.07 13.73
N LYS A 187 -13.29 -7.19 14.24
CA LYS A 187 -13.95 -7.98 15.29
C LYS A 187 -14.04 -7.25 16.62
N GLU A 188 -13.02 -6.47 16.95
CA GLU A 188 -13.05 -5.62 18.13
C GLU A 188 -14.16 -4.57 18.04
N LEU A 189 -14.26 -3.88 16.91
CA LEU A 189 -15.29 -2.87 16.69
C LEU A 189 -16.70 -3.48 16.69
N GLU A 190 -16.93 -4.62 16.05
CA GLU A 190 -18.20 -5.36 16.16
C GLU A 190 -18.55 -5.69 17.62
N THR A 191 -17.55 -6.09 18.40
CA THR A 191 -17.75 -6.44 19.81
C THR A 191 -18.17 -5.21 20.62
N LEU A 192 -17.56 -4.05 20.34
CA LEU A 192 -17.88 -2.78 20.99
C LEU A 192 -19.30 -2.30 20.60
N GLU A 193 -19.66 -2.43 19.33
CA GLU A 193 -21.00 -2.11 18.85
C GLU A 193 -22.06 -2.96 19.56
N ARG A 194 -21.84 -4.26 19.66
CA ARG A 194 -22.75 -5.20 20.37
C ARG A 194 -22.86 -4.89 21.88
N LYS A 195 -21.88 -4.24 22.47
CA LYS A 195 -21.93 -3.76 23.85
C LYS A 195 -22.74 -2.47 24.01
N GLY A 196 -23.21 -1.88 22.91
CA GLY A 196 -24.10 -0.74 22.90
C GLY A 196 -23.38 0.60 23.11
N LEU A 197 -22.12 0.73 22.64
CA LEU A 197 -21.46 2.03 22.64
C LEU A 197 -22.27 3.04 21.82
N SER A 198 -22.30 4.28 22.31
CA SER A 198 -22.89 5.38 21.56
C SER A 198 -22.10 5.65 20.25
N GLU A 199 -22.75 6.30 19.30
CA GLU A 199 -22.10 6.70 18.03
C GLU A 199 -20.81 7.50 18.26
N LYS A 200 -20.82 8.39 19.23
CA LYS A 200 -19.65 9.22 19.59
C LYS A 200 -18.49 8.36 20.12
N GLU A 201 -18.78 7.39 20.97
CA GLU A 201 -17.79 6.46 21.51
C GLU A 201 -17.25 5.55 20.41
N MET A 202 -18.13 5.00 19.56
CA MET A 202 -17.72 4.21 18.41
C MET A 202 -16.81 4.98 17.46
N ARG A 203 -17.12 6.23 17.19
CA ARG A 203 -16.27 7.09 16.36
C ARG A 203 -14.86 7.24 16.95
N LEU A 204 -14.75 7.47 18.24
CA LEU A 204 -13.46 7.57 18.92
C LEU A 204 -12.66 6.26 18.83
N GLU A 205 -13.33 5.11 19.00
CA GLU A 205 -12.72 3.81 18.85
C GLU A 205 -12.21 3.53 17.42
N ILE A 206 -12.98 3.97 16.42
CA ILE A 206 -12.56 3.86 15.03
C ILE A 206 -11.36 4.79 14.75
N GLU A 207 -11.38 6.03 15.22
CA GLU A 207 -10.31 7.02 15.04
C GLU A 207 -8.99 6.61 15.70
N GLN A 208 -9.02 5.76 16.71
CA GLN A 208 -7.81 5.18 17.30
C GLN A 208 -7.16 4.11 16.42
N ARG A 209 -7.93 3.48 15.54
CA ARG A 209 -7.52 2.34 14.71
C ARG A 209 -7.31 2.72 13.26
N TYR A 210 -8.06 3.70 12.78
CA TYR A 210 -8.06 4.08 11.37
C TYR A 210 -8.01 5.59 11.19
N GLU A 211 -7.43 6.02 10.09
CA GLU A 211 -7.56 7.38 9.58
C GLU A 211 -8.87 7.47 8.82
N ILE A 212 -9.94 7.80 9.53
CA ILE A 212 -11.33 7.68 9.05
C ILE A 212 -11.59 8.48 7.77
N GLU A 213 -11.07 9.70 7.69
CA GLU A 213 -11.23 10.53 6.49
C GLU A 213 -10.65 9.85 5.26
N ARG A 214 -9.49 9.19 5.39
CA ARG A 214 -8.86 8.45 4.29
C ARG A 214 -9.64 7.20 3.88
N LEU A 215 -10.26 6.53 4.84
CA LEU A 215 -11.13 5.39 4.53
C LEU A 215 -12.39 5.84 3.78
N ILE A 216 -12.98 6.97 4.19
CA ILE A 216 -14.14 7.56 3.51
C ILE A 216 -13.75 8.01 2.11
N ASP A 217 -12.65 8.73 1.94
CA ASP A 217 -12.16 9.17 0.62
C ASP A 217 -11.92 7.97 -0.30
N TYR A 218 -11.31 6.90 0.22
CA TYR A 218 -11.11 5.67 -0.55
C TYR A 218 -12.44 5.02 -0.95
N TYR A 219 -13.37 4.88 -0.02
CA TYR A 219 -14.68 4.31 -0.30
C TYR A 219 -15.45 5.12 -1.34
N LEU A 220 -15.49 6.43 -1.21
CA LEU A 220 -16.13 7.32 -2.19
C LEU A 220 -15.45 7.21 -3.55
N HIS A 221 -14.12 7.17 -3.60
CA HIS A 221 -13.36 6.96 -4.83
C HIS A 221 -13.70 5.61 -5.46
N TYR A 222 -13.72 4.54 -4.67
CA TYR A 222 -14.08 3.19 -5.11
C TYR A 222 -15.47 3.16 -5.78
N VAL A 223 -16.47 3.78 -5.14
CA VAL A 223 -17.83 3.87 -5.67
C VAL A 223 -17.89 4.75 -6.93
N LEU A 224 -17.28 5.93 -6.87
CA LEU A 224 -17.30 6.91 -7.96
C LEU A 224 -16.63 6.37 -9.23
N THR A 225 -15.53 5.67 -9.10
CA THR A 225 -14.78 5.13 -10.25
C THR A 225 -15.26 3.74 -10.67
N TYR A 226 -16.22 3.17 -9.94
CA TYR A 226 -16.68 1.80 -10.17
C TYR A 226 -15.52 0.81 -10.25
N ASN A 227 -14.65 0.83 -9.24
CA ASN A 227 -13.43 0.02 -9.19
C ASN A 227 -13.77 -1.41 -8.77
N CYS A 228 -14.00 -2.30 -9.73
CA CYS A 228 -14.47 -3.67 -9.48
C CYS A 228 -13.55 -4.48 -8.54
N ASP A 229 -12.25 -4.23 -8.60
CA ASP A 229 -11.25 -4.97 -7.82
C ASP A 229 -10.93 -4.33 -6.46
N GLY A 230 -11.31 -3.07 -6.28
CA GLY A 230 -10.85 -2.26 -5.15
C GLY A 230 -11.37 -2.67 -3.78
N SER A 231 -12.33 -3.60 -3.70
CA SER A 231 -12.83 -4.13 -2.42
C SER A 231 -12.12 -5.41 -1.97
N LEU A 232 -11.40 -6.07 -2.87
CA LEU A 232 -10.79 -7.39 -2.62
C LEU A 232 -9.27 -7.35 -2.70
N LYS A 233 -8.76 -6.61 -3.65
CA LYS A 233 -7.34 -6.38 -3.94
C LYS A 233 -7.17 -4.99 -4.54
N ASN A 234 -5.98 -4.64 -5.00
CA ASN A 234 -5.74 -3.36 -5.64
C ASN A 234 -5.99 -2.14 -4.73
N TRP A 235 -5.81 -2.36 -3.43
CA TRP A 235 -5.70 -1.32 -2.42
C TRP A 235 -4.43 -1.55 -1.62
N GLN A 236 -3.90 -0.50 -1.02
CA GLN A 236 -2.70 -0.59 -0.20
C GLN A 236 -3.00 -0.05 1.18
N TRP A 237 -2.69 -0.87 2.18
CA TRP A 237 -2.83 -0.48 3.58
C TRP A 237 -1.49 -0.02 4.13
N PHE A 238 -1.49 1.07 4.85
CA PHE A 238 -0.27 1.59 5.43
C PHE A 238 -0.52 2.35 6.74
N THR A 239 0.54 2.49 7.51
CA THR A 239 0.55 3.19 8.79
C THR A 239 1.92 3.82 9.03
N TYR A 240 1.97 4.87 9.87
CA TYR A 240 3.22 5.50 10.28
C TYR A 240 3.54 5.30 11.77
N ASP A 241 2.65 4.69 12.54
CA ASP A 241 2.79 4.44 13.97
C ASP A 241 2.54 2.98 14.37
N GLY A 242 2.22 2.12 13.40
CA GLY A 242 1.87 0.72 13.62
C GLY A 242 0.52 0.50 14.30
N LYS A 243 -0.31 1.55 14.44
CA LYS A 243 -1.59 1.51 15.17
C LYS A 243 -2.74 2.03 14.34
N ARG A 244 -2.62 3.25 13.80
CA ARG A 244 -3.63 3.87 12.95
C ARG A 244 -3.32 3.57 11.49
N TRP A 245 -4.27 2.96 10.82
CA TRP A 245 -4.12 2.50 9.46
C TRP A 245 -4.95 3.32 8.49
N MET A 246 -4.44 3.44 7.28
CA MET A 246 -5.11 4.09 6.17
C MET A 246 -4.94 3.29 4.89
N VAL A 247 -5.75 3.60 3.91
CA VAL A 247 -5.79 2.90 2.63
C VAL A 247 -5.62 3.88 1.47
N THR A 248 -5.06 3.39 0.38
CA THR A 248 -4.92 4.14 -0.87
C THR A 248 -5.21 3.23 -2.07
N PRO A 249 -5.74 3.76 -3.17
CA PRO A 249 -6.01 2.96 -4.36
C PRO A 249 -4.73 2.55 -5.07
N TYR A 250 -4.81 1.40 -5.72
CA TYR A 250 -3.75 0.86 -6.57
C TYR A 250 -4.36 0.09 -7.74
N ASP A 251 -3.65 0.05 -8.87
CA ASP A 251 -3.98 -0.76 -10.06
C ASP A 251 -5.40 -0.52 -10.58
N LEU A 252 -5.66 0.70 -11.01
CA LEU A 252 -6.99 1.19 -11.39
C LEU A 252 -7.35 0.92 -12.86
N ASP A 253 -6.80 -0.11 -13.48
CA ASP A 253 -7.08 -0.47 -14.87
C ASP A 253 -8.49 -1.08 -15.07
N GLN A 254 -9.15 -1.50 -13.99
CA GLN A 254 -10.51 -2.02 -13.98
C GLN A 254 -11.49 -1.04 -13.32
N THR A 255 -11.50 0.18 -13.82
CA THR A 255 -12.37 1.27 -13.35
C THR A 255 -13.29 1.76 -14.46
N PHE A 256 -14.24 2.62 -14.13
CA PHE A 256 -15.16 3.28 -15.07
C PHE A 256 -15.96 2.30 -15.95
N GLY A 257 -16.37 1.16 -15.38
CA GLY A 257 -17.19 0.18 -16.07
C GLY A 257 -16.41 -0.82 -16.91
N ILE A 258 -15.11 -0.95 -16.69
CA ILE A 258 -14.27 -2.00 -17.30
C ILE A 258 -13.92 -3.06 -16.27
N ASN A 259 -14.00 -4.30 -16.66
CA ASN A 259 -13.54 -5.46 -15.90
C ASN A 259 -12.63 -6.36 -16.76
N LEU A 260 -12.19 -7.48 -16.20
CA LEU A 260 -11.34 -8.46 -16.90
C LEU A 260 -11.92 -8.98 -18.21
N TYR A 261 -13.23 -8.87 -18.43
CA TYR A 261 -13.94 -9.35 -19.61
C TYR A 261 -14.28 -8.25 -20.60
N GLY A 262 -13.84 -7.01 -20.32
CA GLY A 262 -14.01 -5.85 -21.20
C GLY A 262 -14.97 -4.82 -20.64
N VAL A 263 -16.25 -4.95 -20.84
CA VAL A 263 -17.26 -3.96 -20.41
C VAL A 263 -18.23 -4.60 -19.41
N VAL A 264 -18.65 -3.80 -18.44
CA VAL A 264 -19.70 -4.17 -17.48
C VAL A 264 -21.08 -3.87 -18.06
#